data_1184cdbf68209361744db84e9b0a0755
#
_entry.id   1184cdbf68209361744db84e9b0a0755
#
_cell.length_a   1.000
_cell.length_b   1.000
_cell.length_c   1.000
_cell.angle_alpha   90.00
_cell.angle_beta   90.00
_cell.angle_gamma   90.00
#
_symmetry.space_group_name_H-M   'P 1'
#
loop_
_entity.id
_entity.type
_entity.pdbx_description
1 polymer ?
#
loop_
_entity_poly.entity_id
_entity_poly.type
_entity_poly.pdbx_seq_one_letter_code
_entity_poly.pdbx_strand_id
1 'polypeptide(L)'
;MKALLSAGLLSIGLLLSCNKASEEEKSVLKKLYIEYHDGIIRECKLHGERVYYAGLNAYDAGEVLYDSQGNKISDCNAAWGKPNAICDQTESCRDVYRVKDNIWGKSELDLYGLSK
;
A
#
# COMPACT_ATOMS: atom_id res chain seq x y z
N MET A 1 -10.51 -31.29 -25.96
CA MET A 1 -11.64 -30.97 -25.09
C MET A 1 -11.23 -30.69 -23.66
N LYS A 2 -10.43 -31.52 -23.02
CA LYS A 2 -9.98 -31.29 -21.65
C LYS A 2 -9.16 -30.04 -21.50
N ALA A 3 -8.37 -29.68 -22.49
CA ALA A 3 -7.55 -28.47 -22.45
C ALA A 3 -8.40 -27.18 -22.38
N LEU A 4 -9.56 -27.19 -23.06
CA LEU A 4 -10.45 -26.03 -23.03
C LEU A 4 -11.06 -25.77 -21.64
N LEU A 5 -11.41 -26.84 -20.94
CA LEU A 5 -11.95 -26.75 -19.61
C LEU A 5 -10.90 -26.22 -18.62
N SER A 6 -9.66 -26.68 -18.76
CA SER A 6 -8.56 -26.21 -17.94
C SER A 6 -8.32 -24.70 -18.12
N ALA A 7 -8.36 -24.23 -19.36
CA ALA A 7 -8.18 -22.80 -19.64
C ALA A 7 -9.26 -21.95 -18.99
N GLY A 8 -10.52 -22.42 -19.02
CA GLY A 8 -11.61 -21.71 -18.37
C GLY A 8 -11.44 -21.60 -16.87
N LEU A 9 -11.00 -22.67 -16.22
CA LEU A 9 -10.74 -22.66 -14.78
C LEU A 9 -9.61 -21.74 -14.41
N LEU A 10 -8.55 -21.69 -15.20
CA LEU A 10 -7.43 -20.77 -14.95
C LEU A 10 -7.86 -19.33 -15.05
N SER A 11 -8.71 -19.00 -16.02
CA SER A 11 -9.23 -17.63 -16.14
C SER A 11 -10.02 -17.19 -14.91
N ILE A 12 -10.86 -18.06 -14.37
CA ILE A 12 -11.62 -17.79 -13.16
C ILE A 12 -10.69 -17.58 -11.97
N GLY A 13 -9.66 -18.41 -11.85
CA GLY A 13 -8.67 -18.28 -10.79
C GLY A 13 -7.94 -16.96 -10.83
N LEU A 14 -7.57 -16.48 -12.00
CA LEU A 14 -6.92 -15.18 -12.16
C LEU A 14 -7.82 -14.02 -11.74
N LEU A 15 -9.10 -14.06 -12.09
CA LEU A 15 -10.05 -13.02 -11.68
C LEU A 15 -10.18 -12.95 -10.16
N LEU A 16 -10.24 -14.10 -9.49
CA LEU A 16 -10.33 -14.13 -8.04
C LEU A 16 -9.07 -13.58 -7.38
N SER A 17 -7.89 -13.81 -7.96
CA SER A 17 -6.64 -13.35 -7.38
C SER A 17 -6.44 -11.85 -7.52
N CYS A 18 -7.14 -11.16 -8.42
CA CYS A 18 -7.03 -9.70 -8.60
C CYS A 18 -7.47 -8.90 -7.37
N ASN A 19 -8.32 -9.48 -6.49
CA ASN A 19 -8.87 -8.80 -5.34
C ASN A 19 -8.15 -9.12 -4.02
N LYS A 20 -7.05 -9.86 -4.09
CA LYS A 20 -6.33 -10.26 -2.90
C LYS A 20 -4.86 -9.89 -3.00
N ALA A 21 -4.28 -9.46 -1.89
CA ALA A 21 -2.85 -9.32 -1.79
C ALA A 21 -2.22 -10.72 -1.75
N SER A 22 -1.07 -10.87 -2.39
CA SER A 22 -0.29 -12.10 -2.31
C SER A 22 0.25 -12.28 -0.88
N GLU A 23 0.72 -13.47 -0.55
CA GLU A 23 1.32 -13.72 0.77
C GLU A 23 2.53 -12.82 1.00
N GLU A 24 3.31 -12.58 -0.05
CA GLU A 24 4.47 -11.71 0.01
C GLU A 24 4.07 -10.27 0.28
N GLU A 25 3.05 -9.77 -0.41
CA GLU A 25 2.51 -8.43 -0.20
C GLU A 25 1.95 -8.27 1.21
N LYS A 26 1.23 -9.25 1.70
CA LYS A 26 0.70 -9.22 3.07
C LYS A 26 1.81 -9.18 4.11
N SER A 27 2.90 -9.90 3.88
CA SER A 27 4.04 -9.90 4.78
C SER A 27 4.65 -8.50 4.89
N VAL A 28 4.82 -7.83 3.77
CA VAL A 28 5.35 -6.45 3.74
C VAL A 28 4.37 -5.49 4.43
N LEU A 29 3.08 -5.61 4.11
CA LEU A 29 2.06 -4.75 4.73
C LEU A 29 1.98 -4.94 6.22
N LYS A 30 2.10 -6.16 6.73
CA LYS A 30 2.12 -6.41 8.17
C LYS A 30 3.34 -5.80 8.84
N LYS A 31 4.47 -5.85 8.18
CA LYS A 31 5.69 -5.20 8.66
C LYS A 31 5.49 -3.68 8.77
N LEU A 32 4.90 -3.06 7.75
CA LEU A 32 4.58 -1.63 7.79
C LEU A 32 3.54 -1.32 8.87
N TYR A 33 2.55 -2.19 9.04
CA TYR A 33 1.51 -2.01 10.03
C TYR A 33 2.08 -1.96 11.47
N ILE A 34 3.08 -2.76 11.77
CA ILE A 34 3.72 -2.74 13.09
C ILE A 34 4.19 -1.33 13.44
N GLU A 35 4.78 -0.64 12.47
CA GLU A 35 5.29 0.72 12.67
C GLU A 35 4.20 1.78 12.53
N TYR A 36 3.27 1.59 11.60
CA TYR A 36 2.30 2.63 11.21
C TYR A 36 0.86 2.32 11.60
N HIS A 37 0.62 1.44 12.57
CA HIS A 37 -0.75 1.10 12.99
C HIS A 37 -1.52 2.33 13.52
N ASP A 38 -0.82 3.37 13.97
CA ASP A 38 -1.44 4.64 14.35
C ASP A 38 -1.26 5.67 13.24
N GLY A 39 -1.45 5.26 12.00
CA GLY A 39 -1.26 6.16 10.88
C GLY A 39 -1.99 5.70 9.64
N ILE A 40 -1.31 5.81 8.52
CA ILE A 40 -1.86 5.50 7.20
C ILE A 40 -0.86 4.71 6.38
N ILE A 41 -1.37 3.78 5.57
CA ILE A 41 -0.58 3.05 4.58
C ILE A 41 -1.32 3.16 3.24
N ARG A 42 -0.60 3.54 2.20
CA ARG A 42 -1.13 3.62 0.84
C ARG A 42 -0.31 2.73 -0.09
N GLU A 43 -0.96 2.15 -1.08
CA GLU A 43 -0.24 1.46 -2.13
C GLU A 43 -0.32 2.26 -3.42
N CYS A 44 0.79 2.32 -4.13
CA CYS A 44 0.93 3.08 -5.36
C CYS A 44 1.71 2.27 -6.38
N LYS A 45 1.90 2.84 -7.57
CA LYS A 45 2.79 2.32 -8.59
C LYS A 45 3.92 3.33 -8.83
N LEU A 46 5.13 2.82 -8.94
CA LEU A 46 6.28 3.60 -9.34
C LEU A 46 6.93 2.87 -10.51
N HIS A 47 6.85 3.47 -11.71
CA HIS A 47 7.36 2.86 -12.94
C HIS A 47 6.83 1.43 -13.12
N GLY A 48 5.54 1.23 -12.84
CA GLY A 48 4.88 -0.06 -13.00
C GLY A 48 5.05 -1.03 -11.85
N GLU A 49 5.87 -0.72 -10.87
CA GLU A 49 6.09 -1.58 -9.71
C GLU A 49 5.30 -1.08 -8.50
N ARG A 50 4.85 -2.01 -7.67
CA ARG A 50 4.14 -1.66 -6.46
C ARG A 50 5.08 -1.07 -5.42
N VAL A 51 4.67 0.05 -4.85
CA VAL A 51 5.37 0.72 -3.76
C VAL A 51 4.36 1.12 -2.70
N TYR A 52 4.83 1.50 -1.52
CA TYR A 52 3.95 1.87 -0.40
C TYR A 52 4.38 3.19 0.19
N TYR A 53 3.41 4.04 0.48
CA TYR A 53 3.59 5.18 1.37
C TYR A 53 3.09 4.81 2.75
N ALA A 54 3.78 5.24 3.78
CA ALA A 54 3.29 5.11 5.14
C ALA A 54 3.63 6.36 5.95
N GLY A 55 2.73 6.75 6.82
CA GLY A 55 2.91 7.92 7.65
C GLY A 55 2.19 7.78 8.98
N LEU A 56 2.67 8.52 9.98
CA LEU A 56 2.07 8.52 11.30
C LEU A 56 0.89 9.50 11.35
N ASN A 57 -0.01 9.30 12.32
CA ASN A 57 -1.16 10.16 12.55
C ASN A 57 -0.72 11.40 13.32
N ALA A 58 0.10 12.24 12.67
CA ALA A 58 0.67 13.45 13.26
C ALA A 58 0.93 14.47 12.17
N TYR A 59 0.67 15.75 12.48
CA TYR A 59 0.74 16.82 11.47
C TYR A 59 2.11 17.00 10.83
N ASP A 60 3.17 16.78 11.57
CA ASP A 60 4.54 17.00 11.08
C ASP A 60 5.28 15.74 10.72
N ALA A 61 4.59 14.60 10.71
CA ALA A 61 5.27 13.32 10.51
C ALA A 61 5.73 13.08 9.08
N GLY A 62 4.99 13.61 8.09
CA GLY A 62 5.27 13.32 6.68
C GLY A 62 5.00 11.87 6.33
N GLU A 63 5.44 11.46 5.16
CA GLU A 63 5.30 10.09 4.69
C GLU A 63 6.64 9.55 4.23
N VAL A 64 6.77 8.24 4.27
CA VAL A 64 7.97 7.53 3.79
C VAL A 64 7.54 6.61 2.67
N LEU A 65 8.33 6.57 1.61
CA LEU A 65 8.11 5.69 0.46
C LEU A 65 8.95 4.43 0.62
N TYR A 66 8.31 3.28 0.48
CA TYR A 66 8.92 1.95 0.58
C TYR A 66 8.73 1.19 -0.73
N ASP A 67 9.70 0.37 -1.08
CA ASP A 67 9.60 -0.50 -2.25
C ASP A 67 8.68 -1.70 -1.97
N SER A 68 8.51 -2.57 -2.96
CA SER A 68 7.64 -3.73 -2.86
C SER A 68 8.10 -4.75 -1.82
N GLN A 69 9.33 -4.65 -1.37
CA GLN A 69 9.90 -5.54 -0.35
C GLN A 69 9.89 -4.91 1.04
N GLY A 70 9.40 -3.68 1.16
CA GLY A 70 9.33 -2.98 2.44
C GLY A 70 10.61 -2.25 2.82
N ASN A 71 11.51 -2.04 1.88
CA ASN A 71 12.72 -1.26 2.11
C ASN A 71 12.48 0.20 1.79
N LYS A 72 13.00 1.09 2.64
CA LYS A 72 12.82 2.52 2.45
C LYS A 72 13.49 3.01 1.16
N ILE A 73 12.74 3.73 0.35
CA ILE A 73 13.26 4.42 -0.84
C ILE A 73 13.61 5.86 -0.50
N SER A 74 12.69 6.58 0.15
CA SER A 74 12.84 8.01 0.39
C SER A 74 11.85 8.52 1.41
N ASP A 75 12.20 9.63 2.05
CA ASP A 75 11.26 10.46 2.78
C ASP A 75 10.51 11.35 1.78
N CYS A 76 9.20 11.52 1.99
CA CYS A 76 8.34 12.29 1.11
C CYS A 76 7.66 13.41 1.91
N ASN A 77 8.46 14.23 2.58
CA ASN A 77 7.94 15.24 3.48
C ASN A 77 7.83 16.60 2.79
N ALA A 78 6.68 16.87 2.21
CA ALA A 78 6.41 18.14 1.54
C ALA A 78 6.37 19.33 2.50
N ALA A 79 6.14 19.09 3.80
CA ALA A 79 6.06 20.15 4.79
C ALA A 79 7.39 20.90 4.99
N TRP A 80 8.50 20.27 4.65
CA TRP A 80 9.82 20.87 4.74
C TRP A 80 10.27 21.57 3.46
N GLY A 81 9.36 21.77 2.51
CA GLY A 81 9.59 22.58 1.32
C GLY A 81 10.40 21.94 0.19
N LYS A 82 10.79 20.69 0.32
CA LYS A 82 11.51 19.98 -0.73
C LYS A 82 11.01 18.55 -0.87
N PRO A 83 9.87 18.33 -1.57
CA PRO A 83 9.46 16.98 -1.87
C PRO A 83 10.54 16.29 -2.70
N ASN A 84 10.84 15.05 -2.40
CA ASN A 84 11.77 14.28 -3.18
C ASN A 84 11.15 14.01 -4.55
N ALA A 85 11.91 14.23 -5.62
CA ALA A 85 11.43 14.05 -6.98
C ALA A 85 10.86 12.65 -7.24
N ILE A 86 11.40 11.63 -6.60
CA ILE A 86 10.91 10.26 -6.80
C ILE A 86 9.50 10.09 -6.24
N CYS A 87 9.16 10.80 -5.18
CA CYS A 87 7.82 10.74 -4.58
C CYS A 87 6.76 11.29 -5.54
N ASP A 88 7.12 12.24 -6.39
CA ASP A 88 6.20 12.83 -7.37
C ASP A 88 5.95 11.91 -8.58
N GLN A 89 6.72 10.85 -8.73
CA GLN A 89 6.60 9.93 -9.85
C GLN A 89 5.65 8.77 -9.58
N THR A 90 5.13 8.66 -8.36
CA THR A 90 4.17 7.61 -8.04
C THR A 90 2.81 7.92 -8.62
N GLU A 91 2.06 6.89 -8.98
CA GLU A 91 0.73 7.01 -9.55
C GLU A 91 -0.17 5.87 -9.09
N SER A 92 -1.46 6.00 -9.37
CA SER A 92 -2.46 4.99 -9.02
C SER A 92 -2.48 4.68 -7.52
N CYS A 93 -2.34 5.71 -6.70
CA CYS A 93 -2.30 5.55 -5.24
C CYS A 93 -3.69 5.33 -4.65
N ARG A 94 -3.77 4.44 -3.68
CA ARG A 94 -4.99 4.26 -2.89
C ARG A 94 -4.62 3.94 -1.45
N ASP A 95 -5.47 4.39 -0.53
CA ASP A 95 -5.31 4.07 0.88
C ASP A 95 -5.71 2.61 1.10
N VAL A 96 -4.92 1.87 1.88
CA VAL A 96 -5.22 0.48 2.23
C VAL A 96 -5.38 0.30 3.74
N TYR A 97 -4.86 1.23 4.52
CA TYR A 97 -5.04 1.25 5.96
C TYR A 97 -5.08 2.69 6.47
N ARG A 98 -6.02 2.99 7.34
CA ARG A 98 -6.10 4.25 8.09
C ARG A 98 -6.58 3.96 9.50
N VAL A 99 -5.89 4.52 10.47
CA VAL A 99 -6.32 4.41 11.87
C VAL A 99 -7.62 5.20 12.09
N LYS A 100 -8.38 4.81 13.11
CA LYS A 100 -9.58 5.53 13.53
C LYS A 100 -9.18 6.90 14.11
N ASP A 101 -10.06 7.90 13.95
CA ASP A 101 -9.85 9.24 14.50
C ASP A 101 -8.54 9.89 14.05
N ASN A 102 -8.31 9.83 12.76
CA ASN A 102 -7.07 10.34 12.17
C ASN A 102 -7.14 11.84 11.85
N ILE A 103 -5.96 12.45 11.71
CA ILE A 103 -5.83 13.88 11.42
C ILE A 103 -6.36 14.27 10.04
N TRP A 104 -6.56 13.31 9.16
CA TRP A 104 -7.04 13.57 7.79
C TRP A 104 -8.56 13.65 7.72
N GLY A 105 -9.25 13.43 8.84
CA GLY A 105 -10.71 13.50 8.89
C GLY A 105 -11.40 12.42 8.06
N LYS A 106 -10.76 11.29 7.85
CA LYS A 106 -11.28 10.19 7.05
C LYS A 106 -11.69 9.01 7.91
N SER A 107 -12.56 8.16 7.38
CA SER A 107 -12.99 6.94 8.07
C SER A 107 -11.82 6.00 8.26
N GLU A 108 -11.88 5.18 9.31
CA GLU A 108 -10.92 4.08 9.45
C GLU A 108 -11.03 3.12 8.28
N LEU A 109 -9.92 2.47 7.95
CA LEU A 109 -9.85 1.58 6.81
C LEU A 109 -8.84 0.47 7.08
N ASP A 110 -9.17 -0.75 6.72
CA ASP A 110 -8.26 -1.89 6.84
C ASP A 110 -8.61 -2.92 5.76
N LEU A 111 -8.25 -2.62 4.52
CA LEU A 111 -8.64 -3.43 3.36
C LEU A 111 -8.16 -4.87 3.44
N TYR A 112 -6.99 -5.09 3.99
CA TYR A 112 -6.37 -6.41 4.01
C TYR A 112 -6.43 -7.09 5.39
N GLY A 113 -7.14 -6.49 6.34
CA GLY A 113 -7.26 -7.07 7.68
C GLY A 113 -5.95 -7.09 8.45
N LEU A 114 -5.14 -6.05 8.31
CA LEU A 114 -3.82 -6.00 8.95
C LEU A 114 -3.90 -6.01 10.47
N SER A 115 -4.98 -5.47 11.03
CA SER A 115 -5.18 -5.38 12.47
C SER A 115 -5.68 -6.67 13.12
N LYS A 116 -5.91 -7.70 12.32
CA LYS A 116 -6.49 -8.97 12.82
C LYS A 116 -5.47 -10.07 13.01
#